data_0c3b60b89e262ed5e9530325f7ce6593
#
_entry.id   0c3b60b89e262ed5e9530325f7ce6593
#
_cell.length_a   1.000
_cell.length_b   1.000
_cell.length_c   1.000
_cell.angle_alpha   90.00
_cell.angle_beta   90.00
_cell.angle_gamma   90.00
#
_symmetry.space_group_name_H-M   'P 1'
#
loop_
_entity.id
_entity.type
_entity.pdbx_description
1 polymer ?
#
loop_
_entity_poly.entity_id
_entity_poly.type
_entity_poly.pdbx_seq_one_letter_code
_entity_poly.pdbx_strand_id
1 'polypeptide(L)'
;MRILVTGGAGKAGRHVIAHLIACGHRVLNVDLAPCAVPGVFNRIADITDAGHMHDVMRSYADFDELGMGQGMPGFDAVIHFAAIARIMIVPDCECYRVNTIGTYNVIDAAIRAGVKKVLFASSETTYGICFSDVNRQPDYLPLDEDHPTLPEDSYAMSKVANEVTAKSFQRRSGIDIYGLRLNNVIAPEEYAEMFPGFIADPAQRLRNFFSYIDTGDLGHFIDRALATGGLGYEVFNVSSAGHSVDIPAPS
;
A
#
# COMPACT_ATOMS: atom_id res chain seq x y z
N MET A 1 -4.27 10.52 15.30
CA MET A 1 -4.25 11.17 13.96
C MET A 1 -5.57 10.92 13.28
N ARG A 2 -5.93 11.77 12.30
CA ARG A 2 -7.06 11.61 11.40
C ARG A 2 -6.53 11.17 10.03
N ILE A 3 -6.87 9.97 9.61
CA ILE A 3 -6.21 9.26 8.50
C ILE A 3 -7.24 8.87 7.45
N LEU A 4 -6.97 9.17 6.18
CA LEU A 4 -7.73 8.65 5.06
C LEU A 4 -7.02 7.40 4.51
N VAL A 5 -7.74 6.30 4.38
CA VAL A 5 -7.23 5.05 3.79
C VAL A 5 -8.01 4.75 2.53
N THR A 6 -7.35 4.60 1.40
CA THR A 6 -7.98 4.08 0.19
C THR A 6 -7.71 2.60 0.06
N GLY A 7 -8.66 1.82 -0.44
CA GLY A 7 -8.51 0.37 -0.57
C GLY A 7 -8.71 -0.40 0.74
N GLY A 8 -9.45 0.19 1.68
CA GLY A 8 -9.66 -0.42 3.00
C GLY A 8 -10.55 -1.64 3.02
N ALA A 9 -11.34 -1.91 1.98
CA ALA A 9 -12.10 -3.15 1.84
C ALA A 9 -11.22 -4.34 1.39
N GLY A 10 -10.02 -4.07 0.88
CA GLY A 10 -9.05 -5.10 0.48
C GLY A 10 -8.35 -5.78 1.66
N LYS A 11 -7.61 -6.87 1.35
CA LYS A 11 -6.90 -7.69 2.36
C LYS A 11 -5.99 -6.83 3.26
N ALA A 12 -5.01 -6.12 2.69
CA ALA A 12 -4.10 -5.28 3.45
C ALA A 12 -4.85 -4.16 4.20
N GLY A 13 -5.76 -3.47 3.49
CA GLY A 13 -6.45 -2.30 4.01
C GLY A 13 -7.28 -2.58 5.26
N ARG A 14 -8.09 -3.66 5.27
CA ARG A 14 -8.95 -3.98 6.42
C ARG A 14 -8.17 -4.27 7.69
N HIS A 15 -7.05 -4.98 7.59
CA HIS A 15 -6.20 -5.30 8.75
C HIS A 15 -5.44 -4.07 9.24
N VAL A 16 -4.90 -3.25 8.33
CA VAL A 16 -4.27 -1.97 8.70
C VAL A 16 -5.26 -1.03 9.35
N ILE A 17 -6.49 -0.89 8.82
CA ILE A 17 -7.55 -0.06 9.43
C ILE A 17 -7.86 -0.56 10.85
N ALA A 18 -8.03 -1.87 11.04
CA ALA A 18 -8.29 -2.44 12.37
C ALA A 18 -7.16 -2.11 13.36
N HIS A 19 -5.91 -2.23 12.93
CA HIS A 19 -4.75 -1.86 13.73
C HIS A 19 -4.73 -0.36 14.08
N LEU A 20 -4.95 0.51 13.10
CA LEU A 20 -4.94 1.97 13.31
C LEU A 20 -6.04 2.42 14.27
N ILE A 21 -7.24 1.85 14.17
CA ILE A 21 -8.35 2.13 15.12
C ILE A 21 -7.96 1.67 16.52
N ALA A 22 -7.36 0.48 16.67
CA ALA A 22 -6.87 -0.01 17.96
C ALA A 22 -5.77 0.89 18.55
N CYS A 23 -4.96 1.55 17.72
CA CYS A 23 -3.98 2.56 18.13
C CYS A 23 -4.62 3.94 18.43
N GLY A 24 -5.94 4.08 18.37
CA GLY A 24 -6.66 5.32 18.66
C GLY A 24 -6.67 6.35 17.53
N HIS A 25 -6.39 5.95 16.30
CA HIS A 25 -6.53 6.82 15.13
C HIS A 25 -7.98 6.87 14.66
N ARG A 26 -8.40 8.01 14.13
CA ARG A 26 -9.67 8.18 13.42
C ARG A 26 -9.45 7.88 11.95
N VAL A 27 -10.20 6.92 11.40
CA VAL A 27 -9.98 6.44 10.03
C VAL A 27 -11.23 6.64 9.18
N LEU A 28 -11.06 7.30 8.01
CA LEU A 28 -12.00 7.29 6.90
C LEU A 28 -11.52 6.30 5.85
N ASN A 29 -12.33 5.27 5.55
CA ASN A 29 -12.10 4.39 4.41
C ASN A 29 -12.71 4.97 3.13
N VAL A 30 -11.98 4.90 2.04
CA VAL A 30 -12.40 5.27 0.68
C VAL A 30 -12.14 4.08 -0.24
N ASP A 31 -13.20 3.49 -0.78
CA ASP A 31 -13.10 2.30 -1.64
C ASP A 31 -14.34 2.19 -2.55
N LEU A 32 -14.34 1.27 -3.49
CA LEU A 32 -15.52 0.89 -4.28
C LEU A 32 -16.53 0.06 -3.47
N ALA A 33 -16.12 -0.49 -2.34
CA ALA A 33 -16.95 -1.26 -1.41
C ALA A 33 -16.69 -0.81 0.04
N PRO A 34 -17.66 -0.96 0.94
CA PRO A 34 -17.47 -0.63 2.34
C PRO A 34 -16.51 -1.62 3.02
N CYS A 35 -15.66 -1.11 3.89
CA CYS A 35 -14.86 -1.89 4.83
C CYS A 35 -15.73 -2.24 6.05
N ALA A 36 -15.74 -3.50 6.47
CA ALA A 36 -16.57 -4.01 7.55
C ALA A 36 -15.91 -3.89 8.95
N VAL A 37 -14.76 -3.26 9.07
CA VAL A 37 -14.07 -3.08 10.35
C VAL A 37 -14.90 -2.17 11.27
N PRO A 38 -15.21 -2.59 12.52
CA PRO A 38 -15.93 -1.73 13.45
C PRO A 38 -15.21 -0.41 13.74
N GLY A 39 -15.95 0.68 13.78
CA GLY A 39 -15.40 2.01 14.08
C GLY A 39 -14.78 2.72 12.89
N VAL A 40 -14.79 2.13 11.68
CA VAL A 40 -14.39 2.82 10.45
C VAL A 40 -15.60 3.51 9.80
N PHE A 41 -15.40 4.72 9.34
CA PHE A 41 -16.37 5.40 8.48
C PHE A 41 -16.04 5.14 7.00
N ASN A 42 -17.05 4.97 6.16
CA ASN A 42 -16.87 4.56 4.77
C ASN A 42 -17.38 5.64 3.79
N ARG A 43 -16.61 5.90 2.76
CA ARG A 43 -17.01 6.65 1.56
C ARG A 43 -16.80 5.79 0.33
N ILE A 44 -17.83 5.65 -0.47
CA ILE A 44 -17.73 4.92 -1.76
C ILE A 44 -17.26 5.92 -2.81
N ALA A 45 -16.06 5.68 -3.35
CA ALA A 45 -15.47 6.53 -4.37
C ALA A 45 -14.45 5.77 -5.21
N ASP A 46 -14.33 6.16 -6.48
CA ASP A 46 -13.36 5.63 -7.43
C ASP A 46 -12.11 6.52 -7.44
N ILE A 47 -10.94 5.93 -7.19
CA ILE A 47 -9.64 6.64 -7.21
C ILE A 47 -9.30 7.19 -8.60
N THR A 48 -9.86 6.62 -9.67
CA THR A 48 -9.62 7.09 -11.04
C THR A 48 -10.38 8.38 -11.37
N ASP A 49 -11.36 8.75 -10.54
CA ASP A 49 -12.07 10.02 -10.63
C ASP A 49 -11.43 11.08 -9.73
N ALA A 50 -10.79 12.08 -10.34
CA ALA A 50 -10.14 13.16 -9.61
C ALA A 50 -11.13 13.97 -8.75
N GLY A 51 -12.37 14.16 -9.22
CA GLY A 51 -13.42 14.85 -8.48
C GLY A 51 -13.78 14.14 -7.19
N HIS A 52 -13.90 12.79 -7.24
CA HIS A 52 -14.11 11.98 -6.05
C HIS A 52 -12.96 12.15 -5.05
N MET A 53 -11.69 12.11 -5.51
CA MET A 53 -10.55 12.26 -4.60
C MET A 53 -10.49 13.64 -3.95
N HIS A 54 -10.78 14.70 -4.69
CA HIS A 54 -10.85 16.05 -4.11
C HIS A 54 -12.00 16.21 -3.10
N ASP A 55 -13.16 15.56 -3.33
CA ASP A 55 -14.29 15.59 -2.41
C ASP A 55 -13.96 14.86 -1.10
N VAL A 56 -13.49 13.62 -1.18
CA VAL A 56 -13.21 12.79 0.01
C VAL A 56 -12.07 13.35 0.88
N MET A 57 -11.09 14.04 0.29
CA MET A 57 -10.03 14.73 1.06
C MET A 57 -10.56 15.89 1.90
N ARG A 58 -11.79 16.35 1.65
CA ARG A 58 -12.48 17.38 2.40
C ARG A 58 -13.79 16.87 3.00
N SER A 59 -13.81 15.60 3.39
CA SER A 59 -14.98 14.95 4.00
C SER A 59 -14.82 14.82 5.50
N TYR A 60 -15.96 14.72 6.21
CA TYR A 60 -15.98 14.27 7.59
C TYR A 60 -15.65 12.80 7.69
N ALA A 61 -14.89 12.41 8.72
CA ALA A 61 -14.57 11.02 9.01
C ALA A 61 -15.63 10.34 9.89
N ASP A 62 -16.55 11.11 10.51
CA ASP A 62 -17.71 10.59 11.23
C ASP A 62 -18.73 11.72 11.45
N PHE A 63 -19.97 11.36 11.79
CA PHE A 63 -21.05 12.31 12.08
C PHE A 63 -20.81 13.19 13.31
N ASP A 64 -20.04 12.75 14.27
CA ASP A 64 -19.69 13.54 15.46
C ASP A 64 -18.88 14.79 15.12
N GLU A 65 -18.13 14.78 14.02
CA GLU A 65 -17.36 15.94 13.54
C GLU A 65 -18.27 17.10 13.09
N LEU A 66 -19.52 16.83 12.71
CA LEU A 66 -20.51 17.87 12.34
C LEU A 66 -20.93 18.74 13.53
N GLY A 67 -20.92 18.18 14.73
CA GLY A 67 -21.36 18.88 15.96
C GLY A 67 -20.34 19.86 16.54
N MET A 68 -19.11 19.85 16.06
CA MET A 68 -18.01 20.62 16.69
C MET A 68 -18.03 22.11 16.36
N GLY A 69 -18.74 22.56 15.34
CA GLY A 69 -18.84 23.98 14.95
C GLY A 69 -17.51 24.65 14.55
N GLN A 70 -16.43 23.87 14.43
CA GLN A 70 -15.07 24.36 14.14
C GLN A 70 -14.67 24.23 12.67
N GLY A 71 -15.62 23.86 11.80
CA GLY A 71 -15.36 23.50 10.43
C GLY A 71 -14.80 22.08 10.27
N MET A 72 -14.53 21.70 9.03
CA MET A 72 -14.05 20.37 8.70
C MET A 72 -12.57 20.22 9.06
N PRO A 73 -12.19 19.28 9.91
CA PRO A 73 -10.78 19.01 10.22
C PRO A 73 -10.07 18.41 8.99
N GLY A 74 -8.80 18.79 8.77
CA GLY A 74 -7.95 18.18 7.74
C GLY A 74 -7.50 16.78 8.11
N PHE A 75 -7.08 15.98 7.11
CA PHE A 75 -6.39 14.72 7.36
C PHE A 75 -4.91 14.96 7.66
N ASP A 76 -4.37 14.26 8.64
CA ASP A 76 -2.94 14.27 8.98
C ASP A 76 -2.13 13.48 7.95
N ALA A 77 -2.69 12.34 7.50
CA ALA A 77 -2.04 11.43 6.57
C ALA A 77 -3.04 10.72 5.64
N VAL A 78 -2.52 10.26 4.51
CA VAL A 78 -3.23 9.37 3.57
C VAL A 78 -2.43 8.07 3.46
N ILE A 79 -3.14 6.94 3.50
CA ILE A 79 -2.61 5.61 3.20
C ILE A 79 -3.32 5.10 1.96
N HIS A 80 -2.57 4.85 0.89
CA HIS A 80 -3.12 4.49 -0.41
C HIS A 80 -2.82 3.03 -0.75
N PHE A 81 -3.81 2.16 -0.54
CA PHE A 81 -3.77 0.73 -0.90
C PHE A 81 -4.65 0.40 -2.11
N ALA A 82 -5.60 1.27 -2.49
CA ALA A 82 -6.50 1.01 -3.60
C ALA A 82 -5.72 0.81 -4.90
N ALA A 83 -5.85 -0.36 -5.49
CA ALA A 83 -5.18 -0.76 -6.72
C ALA A 83 -5.80 -2.05 -7.27
N ILE A 84 -5.59 -2.32 -8.55
CA ILE A 84 -5.63 -3.69 -9.08
C ILE A 84 -4.36 -4.37 -8.58
N ALA A 85 -4.50 -5.35 -7.69
CA ALA A 85 -3.42 -5.79 -6.79
C ALA A 85 -2.42 -6.77 -7.42
N ARG A 86 -2.62 -7.19 -8.67
CA ARG A 86 -1.71 -8.06 -9.45
C ARG A 86 -2.17 -8.13 -10.89
N ILE A 87 -1.36 -8.76 -11.74
CA ILE A 87 -1.74 -9.16 -13.10
C ILE A 87 -2.89 -10.18 -13.08
N MET A 88 -3.51 -10.42 -14.22
CA MET A 88 -4.54 -11.44 -14.45
C MET A 88 -5.85 -11.26 -13.65
N ILE A 89 -6.13 -10.05 -13.18
CA ILE A 89 -7.44 -9.67 -12.59
C ILE A 89 -8.31 -8.97 -13.64
N VAL A 90 -7.69 -8.05 -14.39
CA VAL A 90 -8.29 -7.28 -15.47
C VAL A 90 -7.33 -7.24 -16.65
N PRO A 91 -7.72 -6.76 -17.85
CA PRO A 91 -6.78 -6.52 -18.94
C PRO A 91 -5.61 -5.61 -18.50
N ASP A 92 -4.41 -5.86 -19.03
CA ASP A 92 -3.17 -5.20 -18.63
C ASP A 92 -3.23 -3.68 -18.72
N CYS A 93 -3.77 -3.14 -19.80
CA CYS A 93 -3.94 -1.70 -19.98
C CYS A 93 -4.83 -1.08 -18.90
N GLU A 94 -5.85 -1.82 -18.44
CA GLU A 94 -6.75 -1.38 -17.38
C GLU A 94 -6.06 -1.44 -16.00
N CYS A 95 -5.27 -2.49 -15.73
CA CYS A 95 -4.44 -2.57 -14.52
C CYS A 95 -3.50 -1.35 -14.44
N TYR A 96 -2.78 -1.08 -15.53
CA TYR A 96 -1.87 0.06 -15.59
C TYR A 96 -2.61 1.40 -15.42
N ARG A 97 -3.72 1.59 -16.14
CA ARG A 97 -4.53 2.82 -16.08
C ARG A 97 -5.05 3.10 -14.67
N VAL A 98 -5.72 2.13 -14.06
CA VAL A 98 -6.32 2.29 -12.73
C VAL A 98 -5.24 2.62 -11.70
N ASN A 99 -4.14 1.87 -11.71
CA ASN A 99 -3.09 2.02 -10.71
C ASN A 99 -2.34 3.36 -10.85
N THR A 100 -2.05 3.80 -12.09
CA THR A 100 -1.28 5.04 -12.32
C THR A 100 -2.15 6.28 -12.13
N ILE A 101 -3.31 6.35 -12.75
CA ILE A 101 -4.23 7.49 -12.62
C ILE A 101 -4.74 7.60 -11.19
N GLY A 102 -5.10 6.46 -10.55
CA GLY A 102 -5.57 6.45 -9.18
C GLY A 102 -4.53 7.00 -8.21
N THR A 103 -3.29 6.53 -8.29
CA THR A 103 -2.20 7.03 -7.42
C THR A 103 -1.93 8.52 -7.65
N TYR A 104 -1.91 8.97 -8.92
CA TYR A 104 -1.77 10.39 -9.24
C TYR A 104 -2.86 11.23 -8.57
N ASN A 105 -4.13 10.86 -8.74
CA ASN A 105 -5.27 11.59 -8.20
C ASN A 105 -5.26 11.66 -6.68
N VAL A 106 -4.94 10.53 -6.01
CA VAL A 106 -4.87 10.46 -4.54
C VAL A 106 -3.79 11.38 -4.01
N ILE A 107 -2.58 11.34 -4.56
CA ILE A 107 -1.47 12.18 -4.09
C ILE A 107 -1.74 13.66 -4.39
N ASP A 108 -2.22 14.01 -5.60
CA ASP A 108 -2.55 15.40 -5.95
C ASP A 108 -3.63 15.97 -5.03
N ALA A 109 -4.72 15.23 -4.80
CA ALA A 109 -5.79 15.65 -3.92
C ALA A 109 -5.33 15.79 -2.46
N ALA A 110 -4.50 14.87 -1.96
CA ALA A 110 -3.93 14.95 -0.62
C ALA A 110 -3.09 16.23 -0.44
N ILE A 111 -2.19 16.52 -1.38
CA ILE A 111 -1.35 17.73 -1.35
C ILE A 111 -2.21 18.99 -1.37
N ARG A 112 -3.20 19.08 -2.27
CA ARG A 112 -4.10 20.23 -2.37
C ARG A 112 -4.98 20.42 -1.15
N ALA A 113 -5.30 19.33 -0.42
CA ALA A 113 -6.02 19.38 0.84
C ALA A 113 -5.12 19.76 2.05
N GLY A 114 -3.80 19.88 1.84
CA GLY A 114 -2.85 20.25 2.89
C GLY A 114 -2.33 19.08 3.73
N VAL A 115 -2.58 17.85 3.31
CA VAL A 115 -2.04 16.64 3.95
C VAL A 115 -0.51 16.68 3.93
N LYS A 116 0.11 16.27 5.03
CA LYS A 116 1.57 16.37 5.21
C LYS A 116 2.31 15.06 4.98
N LYS A 117 1.58 13.94 4.93
CA LYS A 117 2.18 12.61 4.76
C LYS A 117 1.30 11.71 3.90
N VAL A 118 1.92 11.04 2.95
CA VAL A 118 1.28 10.00 2.12
C VAL A 118 2.12 8.74 2.17
N LEU A 119 1.49 7.60 2.50
CA LEU A 119 2.07 6.27 2.32
C LEU A 119 1.32 5.58 1.19
N PHE A 120 2.02 4.95 0.26
CA PHE A 120 1.35 4.24 -0.85
C PHE A 120 1.95 2.85 -1.08
N ALA A 121 1.10 1.91 -1.45
CA ALA A 121 1.54 0.57 -1.78
C ALA A 121 2.27 0.54 -3.12
N SER A 122 3.58 0.34 -3.08
CA SER A 122 4.38 -0.21 -4.17
C SER A 122 4.43 -1.74 -4.05
N SER A 123 5.37 -2.42 -4.65
CA SER A 123 5.42 -3.89 -4.67
C SER A 123 6.84 -4.42 -4.89
N GLU A 124 7.14 -5.59 -4.37
CA GLU A 124 8.34 -6.37 -4.72
C GLU A 124 8.44 -6.66 -6.23
N THR A 125 7.30 -6.67 -6.93
CA THR A 125 7.26 -6.92 -8.38
C THR A 125 8.00 -5.86 -9.20
N THR A 126 8.26 -4.67 -8.63
CA THR A 126 9.06 -3.61 -9.27
C THR A 126 10.44 -4.08 -9.69
N TYR A 127 11.01 -5.07 -9.01
CA TYR A 127 12.31 -5.66 -9.36
C TYR A 127 12.28 -6.52 -10.64
N GLY A 128 11.09 -6.82 -11.18
CA GLY A 128 10.92 -7.58 -12.42
C GLY A 128 11.26 -9.07 -12.28
N ILE A 129 11.10 -9.66 -11.10
CA ILE A 129 11.44 -11.07 -10.84
C ILE A 129 10.18 -11.91 -10.67
N CYS A 130 9.21 -11.40 -9.89
CA CYS A 130 8.03 -12.16 -9.47
C CYS A 130 7.15 -12.63 -10.64
N PHE A 131 6.87 -11.76 -11.61
CA PHE A 131 6.00 -12.01 -12.76
C PHE A 131 6.72 -11.94 -14.10
N SER A 132 8.06 -12.08 -14.13
CA SER A 132 8.80 -12.09 -15.38
C SER A 132 8.50 -13.33 -16.23
N ASP A 133 8.49 -13.17 -17.55
CA ASP A 133 8.29 -14.28 -18.50
C ASP A 133 9.46 -15.28 -18.46
N VAL A 134 10.65 -14.83 -18.07
CA VAL A 134 11.83 -15.64 -17.92
C VAL A 134 12.18 -15.84 -16.45
N ASN A 135 13.00 -16.86 -16.14
CA ASN A 135 13.51 -17.02 -14.79
C ASN A 135 14.64 -16.02 -14.53
N ARG A 136 14.25 -14.79 -14.18
CA ARG A 136 15.16 -13.70 -13.86
C ARG A 136 15.72 -13.89 -12.45
N GLN A 137 17.03 -13.69 -12.32
CA GLN A 137 17.72 -13.63 -11.04
C GLN A 137 17.98 -12.16 -10.68
N PRO A 138 18.10 -11.82 -9.38
CA PRO A 138 18.53 -10.48 -8.97
C PRO A 138 19.98 -10.22 -9.39
N ASP A 139 20.33 -8.96 -9.59
CA ASP A 139 21.70 -8.57 -9.93
C ASP A 139 22.66 -8.78 -8.75
N TYR A 140 22.14 -8.70 -7.52
CA TYR A 140 22.87 -8.96 -6.27
C TYR A 140 21.92 -9.32 -5.12
N LEU A 141 22.50 -9.88 -4.06
CA LEU A 141 21.84 -10.20 -2.78
C LEU A 141 22.70 -9.70 -1.61
N PRO A 142 22.11 -9.29 -0.47
CA PRO A 142 20.68 -9.17 -0.23
C PRO A 142 20.03 -8.12 -1.13
N LEU A 143 18.76 -8.33 -1.49
CA LEU A 143 17.99 -7.40 -2.31
C LEU A 143 17.54 -6.23 -1.43
N ASP A 144 18.04 -5.03 -1.74
CA ASP A 144 17.70 -3.78 -1.06
C ASP A 144 16.94 -2.80 -1.98
N GLU A 145 16.63 -1.62 -1.49
CA GLU A 145 15.86 -0.61 -2.21
C GLU A 145 16.63 0.03 -3.37
N ASP A 146 17.97 -0.05 -3.37
CA ASP A 146 18.84 0.46 -4.43
C ASP A 146 18.94 -0.50 -5.63
N HIS A 147 18.46 -1.75 -5.47
CA HIS A 147 18.43 -2.70 -6.59
C HIS A 147 17.62 -2.13 -7.76
N PRO A 148 18.11 -2.26 -9.01
CA PRO A 148 17.41 -1.77 -10.20
C PRO A 148 15.97 -2.27 -10.30
N THR A 149 15.06 -1.39 -10.66
CA THR A 149 13.67 -1.77 -10.99
C THR A 149 13.58 -2.10 -12.47
N LEU A 150 13.19 -3.35 -12.78
CA LEU A 150 13.15 -3.90 -14.13
C LEU A 150 11.79 -4.54 -14.44
N PRO A 151 10.67 -3.78 -14.34
CA PRO A 151 9.32 -4.33 -14.48
C PRO A 151 9.07 -4.85 -15.90
N GLU A 152 8.45 -6.03 -16.02
CA GLU A 152 8.09 -6.63 -17.32
C GLU A 152 6.56 -6.71 -17.49
N ASP A 153 5.80 -6.75 -16.40
CA ASP A 153 4.34 -6.83 -16.42
C ASP A 153 3.66 -5.47 -16.13
N SER A 154 2.39 -5.35 -16.50
CA SER A 154 1.60 -4.12 -16.39
C SER A 154 1.42 -3.64 -14.95
N TYR A 155 1.31 -4.56 -13.98
CA TYR A 155 1.20 -4.23 -12.57
C TYR A 155 2.50 -3.65 -12.04
N ALA A 156 3.63 -4.34 -12.26
CA ALA A 156 4.95 -3.87 -11.84
C ALA A 156 5.31 -2.53 -12.51
N MET A 157 5.05 -2.38 -13.82
CA MET A 157 5.21 -1.11 -14.54
C MET A 157 4.42 0.01 -13.89
N SER A 158 3.16 -0.25 -13.47
CA SER A 158 2.33 0.74 -12.79
C SER A 158 2.92 1.16 -11.45
N LYS A 159 3.51 0.23 -10.70
CA LYS A 159 4.12 0.52 -9.40
C LYS A 159 5.41 1.35 -9.55
N VAL A 160 6.26 1.04 -10.52
CA VAL A 160 7.44 1.88 -10.83
C VAL A 160 7.02 3.28 -11.28
N ALA A 161 6.02 3.40 -12.15
CA ALA A 161 5.48 4.71 -12.55
C ALA A 161 4.95 5.50 -11.36
N ASN A 162 4.31 4.83 -10.38
CA ASN A 162 3.82 5.46 -9.17
C ASN A 162 4.97 5.95 -8.26
N GLU A 163 6.06 5.21 -8.14
CA GLU A 163 7.25 5.65 -7.40
C GLU A 163 7.85 6.93 -8.02
N VAL A 164 8.00 6.97 -9.34
CA VAL A 164 8.48 8.16 -10.06
C VAL A 164 7.53 9.36 -9.88
N THR A 165 6.24 9.12 -9.99
CA THR A 165 5.19 10.12 -9.79
C THR A 165 5.23 10.68 -8.38
N ALA A 166 5.28 9.81 -7.37
CA ALA A 166 5.34 10.16 -5.96
C ALA A 166 6.59 10.99 -5.62
N LYS A 167 7.76 10.58 -6.14
CA LYS A 167 9.00 11.33 -5.99
C LYS A 167 8.92 12.73 -6.59
N SER A 168 8.24 12.87 -7.74
CA SER A 168 8.04 14.16 -8.39
C SER A 168 7.08 15.06 -7.59
N PHE A 169 6.02 14.49 -7.02
CA PHE A 169 5.11 15.19 -6.12
C PHE A 169 5.81 15.65 -4.84
N GLN A 170 6.64 14.80 -4.23
CA GLN A 170 7.42 15.18 -3.05
C GLN A 170 8.33 16.37 -3.33
N ARG A 171 9.11 16.33 -4.41
CA ARG A 171 10.01 17.43 -4.82
C ARG A 171 9.27 18.76 -5.02
N ARG A 172 8.01 18.72 -5.50
CA ARG A 172 7.18 19.88 -5.72
C ARG A 172 6.54 20.42 -4.44
N SER A 173 6.13 19.54 -3.53
CA SER A 173 5.30 19.91 -2.37
C SER A 173 6.07 19.98 -1.05
N GLY A 174 7.19 19.26 -0.93
CA GLY A 174 7.98 19.15 0.29
C GLY A 174 7.35 18.27 1.39
N ILE A 175 6.22 17.59 1.13
CA ILE A 175 5.61 16.68 2.10
C ILE A 175 6.36 15.34 2.15
N ASP A 176 6.16 14.56 3.21
CA ASP A 176 6.67 13.19 3.26
C ASP A 176 5.82 12.25 2.40
N ILE A 177 6.45 11.51 1.48
CA ILE A 177 5.77 10.49 0.66
C ILE A 177 6.60 9.21 0.70
N TYR A 178 6.03 8.12 1.26
CA TYR A 178 6.72 6.85 1.41
C TYR A 178 6.08 5.77 0.54
N GLY A 179 6.89 5.15 -0.31
CA GLY A 179 6.53 3.99 -1.12
C GLY A 179 6.83 2.70 -0.38
N LEU A 180 5.88 1.79 -0.33
CA LEU A 180 6.01 0.52 0.38
C LEU A 180 6.05 -0.61 -0.65
N ARG A 181 7.24 -1.14 -0.95
CA ARG A 181 7.41 -2.34 -1.77
C ARG A 181 6.98 -3.55 -0.96
N LEU A 182 5.66 -3.77 -0.94
CA LEU A 182 5.08 -4.87 -0.19
C LEU A 182 5.46 -6.19 -0.83
N ASN A 183 5.94 -7.11 -0.01
CA ASN A 183 6.01 -8.52 -0.35
C ASN A 183 4.61 -9.15 -0.34
N ASN A 184 4.52 -10.44 -0.68
CA ASN A 184 3.25 -11.15 -0.68
C ASN A 184 2.51 -10.97 0.65
N VAL A 185 1.39 -10.26 0.63
CA VAL A 185 0.59 -9.96 1.83
C VAL A 185 -0.19 -11.20 2.24
N ILE A 186 0.05 -11.69 3.44
CA ILE A 186 -0.62 -12.87 4.03
C ILE A 186 -1.34 -12.46 5.30
N ALA A 187 -2.63 -12.78 5.37
CA ALA A 187 -3.43 -12.55 6.55
C ALA A 187 -3.38 -13.76 7.50
N PRO A 188 -3.56 -13.59 8.83
CA PRO A 188 -3.48 -14.67 9.80
C PRO A 188 -4.38 -15.86 9.48
N GLU A 189 -5.55 -15.61 8.93
CA GLU A 189 -6.52 -16.64 8.53
C GLU A 189 -6.03 -17.51 7.35
N GLU A 190 -5.06 -17.05 6.57
CA GLU A 190 -4.51 -17.75 5.40
C GLU A 190 -3.34 -18.68 5.73
N TYR A 191 -2.75 -18.57 6.93
CA TYR A 191 -1.58 -19.37 7.30
C TYR A 191 -1.82 -20.88 7.23
N ALA A 192 -2.93 -21.33 7.82
CA ALA A 192 -3.26 -22.75 7.87
C ALA A 192 -3.50 -23.35 6.47
N GLU A 193 -3.92 -22.54 5.51
CA GLU A 193 -4.18 -22.96 4.14
C GLU A 193 -2.92 -22.92 3.28
N MET A 194 -2.15 -21.81 3.35
CA MET A 194 -1.08 -21.52 2.39
C MET A 194 0.26 -22.13 2.78
N PHE A 195 0.65 -22.06 4.06
CA PHE A 195 2.00 -22.44 4.49
C PHE A 195 2.32 -23.94 4.33
N PRO A 196 1.38 -24.86 4.59
CA PRO A 196 1.67 -26.29 4.33
C PRO A 196 2.07 -26.56 2.87
N GLY A 197 1.43 -25.87 1.91
CA GLY A 197 1.77 -25.98 0.49
C GLY A 197 3.16 -25.40 0.18
N PHE A 198 3.50 -24.26 0.76
CA PHE A 198 4.81 -23.62 0.57
C PHE A 198 5.95 -24.45 1.18
N ILE A 199 5.72 -25.09 2.34
CA ILE A 199 6.70 -25.95 2.98
C ILE A 199 6.89 -27.25 2.18
N ALA A 200 5.80 -27.82 1.66
CA ALA A 200 5.85 -29.06 0.86
C ALA A 200 6.54 -28.84 -0.51
N ASP A 201 6.37 -27.67 -1.11
CA ASP A 201 7.00 -27.30 -2.38
C ASP A 201 7.55 -25.86 -2.34
N PRO A 202 8.76 -25.67 -1.78
CA PRO A 202 9.39 -24.35 -1.69
C PRO A 202 9.60 -23.66 -3.03
N ALA A 203 9.66 -24.40 -4.15
CA ALA A 203 9.87 -23.83 -5.47
C ALA A 203 8.77 -22.83 -5.87
N GLN A 204 7.56 -22.98 -5.34
CA GLN A 204 6.46 -22.03 -5.53
C GLN A 204 6.77 -20.62 -5.03
N ARG A 205 7.70 -20.50 -4.08
CA ARG A 205 8.08 -19.23 -3.45
C ARG A 205 9.41 -18.67 -3.92
N LEU A 206 10.06 -19.33 -4.87
CA LEU A 206 11.39 -18.94 -5.34
C LEU A 206 11.41 -17.51 -5.91
N ARG A 207 10.39 -17.14 -6.70
CA ARG A 207 10.28 -15.81 -7.33
C ARG A 207 9.94 -14.67 -6.35
N ASN A 208 9.51 -15.00 -5.14
CA ASN A 208 9.28 -14.06 -4.05
C ASN A 208 10.40 -14.09 -3.00
N PHE A 209 11.51 -14.78 -3.28
CA PHE A 209 12.60 -14.98 -2.32
C PHE A 209 12.13 -15.55 -0.97
N PHE A 210 11.07 -16.38 -0.99
CA PHE A 210 10.42 -16.95 0.18
C PHE A 210 9.86 -15.90 1.16
N SER A 211 9.88 -14.65 0.77
CA SER A 211 9.47 -13.51 1.58
C SER A 211 7.96 -13.29 1.56
N TYR A 212 7.43 -12.73 2.63
CA TYR A 212 6.04 -12.29 2.76
C TYR A 212 5.95 -11.15 3.77
N ILE A 213 4.80 -10.49 3.83
CA ILE A 213 4.45 -9.57 4.90
C ILE A 213 3.14 -10.01 5.56
N ASP A 214 3.18 -10.27 6.88
CA ASP A 214 2.00 -10.46 7.70
C ASP A 214 1.21 -9.16 7.82
N THR A 215 -0.11 -9.25 7.81
CA THR A 215 -0.95 -8.05 7.90
C THR A 215 -0.87 -7.34 9.25
N GLY A 216 -0.52 -8.04 10.33
CA GLY A 216 -0.26 -7.44 11.65
C GLY A 216 1.07 -6.67 11.64
N ASP A 217 2.14 -7.27 11.08
CA ASP A 217 3.43 -6.60 10.89
C ASP A 217 3.28 -5.37 10.00
N LEU A 218 2.47 -5.47 8.94
CA LEU A 218 2.18 -4.34 8.06
C LEU A 218 1.47 -3.20 8.83
N GLY A 219 0.48 -3.54 9.67
CA GLY A 219 -0.21 -2.55 10.51
C GLY A 219 0.77 -1.83 11.44
N HIS A 220 1.66 -2.58 12.08
CA HIS A 220 2.70 -2.03 12.94
C HIS A 220 3.70 -1.16 12.19
N PHE A 221 4.15 -1.60 11.01
CA PHE A 221 5.03 -0.82 10.13
C PHE A 221 4.39 0.53 9.76
N ILE A 222 3.12 0.50 9.34
CA ILE A 222 2.36 1.70 8.98
C ILE A 222 2.29 2.68 10.15
N ASP A 223 1.96 2.20 11.36
CA ASP A 223 1.91 3.05 12.56
C ASP A 223 3.27 3.71 12.84
N ARG A 224 4.38 2.97 12.72
CA ARG A 224 5.73 3.52 12.85
C ARG A 224 6.06 4.53 11.75
N ALA A 225 5.70 4.25 10.50
CA ALA A 225 5.92 5.15 9.37
C ALA A 225 5.12 6.46 9.51
N LEU A 226 3.90 6.39 10.06
CA LEU A 226 3.10 7.58 10.39
C LEU A 226 3.78 8.46 11.44
N ALA A 227 4.39 7.85 12.45
CA ALA A 227 5.10 8.57 13.52
C ALA A 227 6.47 9.14 13.07
N THR A 228 7.07 8.57 12.03
CA THR A 228 8.39 8.99 11.50
C THR A 228 8.21 10.09 10.46
N GLY A 229 8.84 11.25 10.64
CA GLY A 229 8.74 12.37 9.71
C GLY A 229 10.10 12.89 9.24
N GLY A 230 10.07 13.71 8.17
CA GLY A 230 11.25 14.42 7.68
C GLY A 230 12.17 13.62 6.76
N LEU A 231 11.72 12.44 6.26
CA LEU A 231 12.51 11.66 5.32
C LEU A 231 12.30 12.13 3.86
N GLY A 232 11.27 12.94 3.61
CA GLY A 232 10.94 13.41 2.27
C GLY A 232 10.35 12.29 1.41
N TYR A 233 11.06 11.84 0.38
CA TYR A 233 10.67 10.68 -0.41
C TYR A 233 11.56 9.49 -0.08
N GLU A 234 10.95 8.42 0.36
CA GLU A 234 11.64 7.16 0.59
C GLU A 234 10.82 5.97 0.08
N VAL A 235 11.52 4.90 -0.23
CA VAL A 235 10.94 3.60 -0.58
C VAL A 235 11.46 2.57 0.42
N PHE A 236 10.60 1.63 0.82
CA PHE A 236 10.96 0.60 1.79
C PHE A 236 10.55 -0.77 1.27
N ASN A 237 11.44 -1.75 1.36
CA ASN A 237 11.08 -3.16 1.28
C ASN A 237 10.34 -3.55 2.56
N VAL A 238 9.09 -3.98 2.43
CA VAL A 238 8.25 -4.29 3.59
C VAL A 238 7.96 -5.78 3.62
N SER A 239 8.64 -6.47 4.53
CA SER A 239 8.52 -7.92 4.74
C SER A 239 8.57 -8.26 6.22
N SER A 240 7.97 -9.38 6.60
CA SER A 240 8.16 -9.99 7.91
C SER A 240 9.58 -10.55 8.06
N ALA A 241 10.05 -10.68 9.30
CA ALA A 241 11.40 -11.20 9.58
C ALA A 241 11.56 -12.69 9.26
N GLY A 242 10.45 -13.44 9.14
CA GLY A 242 10.44 -14.87 8.81
C GLY A 242 10.34 -15.12 7.31
N HIS A 243 10.50 -16.41 6.95
CA HIS A 243 10.30 -16.89 5.59
C HIS A 243 9.02 -17.71 5.48
N SER A 244 8.44 -17.76 4.28
CA SER A 244 7.21 -18.53 4.00
C SER A 244 7.47 -20.05 3.84
N VAL A 245 8.71 -20.47 3.99
CA VAL A 245 9.17 -21.87 3.91
C VAL A 245 10.17 -22.16 5.01
N ASP A 246 10.35 -23.44 5.33
CA ASP A 246 11.32 -23.89 6.32
C ASP A 246 12.71 -24.01 5.66
N ILE A 247 13.43 -22.88 5.60
CA ILE A 247 14.81 -22.85 5.09
C ILE A 247 15.75 -22.75 6.29
N PRO A 248 16.74 -23.66 6.43
CA PRO A 248 17.77 -23.49 7.45
C PRO A 248 18.47 -22.15 7.25
N ALA A 249 18.64 -21.38 8.32
CA ALA A 249 19.45 -20.18 8.28
C ALA A 249 20.85 -20.53 7.73
N PRO A 250 21.43 -19.72 6.84
CA PRO A 250 22.78 -19.92 6.39
C PRO A 250 23.71 -19.90 7.61
N SER A 251 24.53 -20.97 7.73
CA SER A 251 25.54 -21.14 8.78
C SER A 251 26.65 -20.09 8.70
#